data_665cf5f7d5179d3811085387127ee253
#
_entry.id   665cf5f7d5179d3811085387127ee253
#
_cell.length_a   1.000
_cell.length_b   1.000
_cell.length_c   1.000
_cell.angle_alpha   90.00
_cell.angle_beta   90.00
_cell.angle_gamma   90.00
#
_symmetry.space_group_name_H-M   'P 1'
#
loop_
_entity.id
_entity.type
_entity.pdbx_description
1 polymer ?
#
loop_
_entity_poly.entity_id
_entity_poly.type
_entity_poly.pdbx_seq_one_letter_code
_entity_poly.pdbx_strand_id
1 'polypeptide(L)'
;MNKIAIIVGAAVLLAGGYYLGQSGQRPATVIKLDSEPKATFTSSGSEGAPAAPGSAVRSLASPTSGELIVVKDGESIQAAVMAASPGAVIKVMPGTYKETVYIDKDNITLSGVIEQGKYPVLEGEGLRNDAVLYSGNGVTVENLYITHYKGNGVMGQAGNNFIIRNNIVVDTGVYGIFPQLG
;
A
#
# COMPACT_ATOMS: atom_id res chain seq x y z
N MET A 1 16.65 -6.61 28.16
CA MET A 1 15.58 -5.67 28.53
C MET A 1 15.54 -4.58 27.47
N ASN A 2 14.72 -4.76 26.45
CA ASN A 2 14.63 -3.83 25.31
C ASN A 2 13.64 -2.73 25.67
N LYS A 3 14.11 -1.50 25.68
CA LYS A 3 13.29 -0.32 25.93
C LYS A 3 12.62 0.07 24.61
N ILE A 4 11.30 -0.06 24.55
CA ILE A 4 10.48 0.48 23.47
C ILE A 4 10.38 1.98 23.71
N ALA A 5 11.01 2.78 22.87
CA ALA A 5 10.83 4.23 22.88
C ALA A 5 9.60 4.57 22.04
N ILE A 6 8.52 4.98 22.69
CA ILE A 6 7.35 5.56 22.04
C ILE A 6 7.68 7.04 21.80
N ILE A 7 7.96 7.39 20.56
CA ILE A 7 8.09 8.80 20.18
C ILE A 7 6.72 9.27 19.73
N VAL A 8 6.05 10.03 20.59
CA VAL A 8 4.87 10.82 20.19
C VAL A 8 5.40 12.02 19.43
N GLY A 9 5.30 11.94 18.10
CA GLY A 9 5.87 12.92 17.21
C GLY A 9 5.12 14.24 17.18
N ALA A 10 5.90 15.29 17.25
CA ALA A 10 5.49 16.66 17.06
C ALA A 10 5.10 16.93 15.59
N ALA A 11 4.07 17.74 15.40
CA ALA A 11 3.64 18.26 14.12
C ALA A 11 4.78 19.02 13.42
N VAL A 12 5.05 18.66 12.16
CA VAL A 12 5.78 19.51 11.24
C VAL A 12 4.76 20.22 10.34
N LEU A 13 4.56 21.49 10.62
CA LEU A 13 3.90 22.43 9.72
C LEU A 13 4.89 22.80 8.62
N LEU A 14 4.63 22.45 7.37
CA LEU A 14 5.18 23.14 6.22
C LEU A 14 4.19 23.20 5.05
N ALA A 15 3.73 24.42 4.88
CA ALA A 15 3.44 25.13 3.64
C ALA A 15 2.58 24.52 2.55
N GLY A 16 1.39 25.08 2.41
CA GLY A 16 0.92 25.62 1.15
C GLY A 16 0.24 24.64 0.19
N GLY A 17 -1.07 24.61 0.20
CA GLY A 17 -1.85 24.08 -0.92
C GLY A 17 -3.21 23.57 -0.50
N TYR A 18 -4.19 24.38 -0.65
CA TYR A 18 -5.62 24.14 -0.66
C TYR A 18 -6.07 22.68 -0.58
N TYR A 19 -6.47 22.24 0.60
CA TYR A 19 -7.37 21.11 0.79
C TYR A 19 -8.50 21.55 1.74
N LEU A 20 -9.55 22.11 1.16
CA LEU A 20 -10.82 22.27 1.84
C LEU A 20 -11.64 20.99 1.58
N GLY A 21 -11.88 20.22 2.63
CA GLY A 21 -12.99 19.29 2.63
C GLY A 21 -12.73 17.84 2.97
N GLN A 22 -12.08 17.56 4.11
CA GLN A 22 -12.35 16.31 4.84
C GLN A 22 -12.19 16.56 6.34
N SER A 23 -13.31 16.87 6.97
CA SER A 23 -13.38 17.05 8.42
C SER A 23 -13.41 15.67 9.09
N GLY A 24 -12.43 15.36 9.90
CA GLY A 24 -12.53 14.36 10.95
C GLY A 24 -11.64 13.12 10.88
N GLN A 25 -10.87 12.90 9.83
CA GLN A 25 -9.97 11.74 9.78
C GLN A 25 -8.61 12.04 10.42
N ARG A 26 -8.14 11.13 11.25
CA ARG A 26 -6.83 11.23 11.91
C ARG A 26 -5.71 10.76 10.96
N PRO A 27 -4.48 11.29 11.07
CA PRO A 27 -3.36 10.79 10.29
C PRO A 27 -3.02 9.35 10.67
N ALA A 28 -2.59 8.55 9.69
CA ALA A 28 -2.19 7.17 9.90
C ALA A 28 -0.93 7.03 10.76
N THR A 29 -0.85 5.95 11.51
CA THR A 29 0.32 5.63 12.34
C THR A 29 1.42 5.00 11.49
N VAL A 30 2.55 5.69 11.32
CA VAL A 30 3.73 5.17 10.61
C VAL A 30 4.62 4.42 11.59
N ILE A 31 4.80 3.11 11.36
CA ILE A 31 5.75 2.28 12.10
C ILE A 31 6.92 1.98 11.16
N LYS A 32 8.08 2.61 11.39
CA LYS A 32 9.31 2.23 10.72
C LYS A 32 9.90 1.02 11.43
N LEU A 33 9.94 -0.11 10.74
CA LEU A 33 10.71 -1.26 11.20
C LEU A 33 12.17 -1.00 10.84
N ASP A 34 12.99 -0.70 11.84
CA ASP A 34 14.43 -0.69 11.68
C ASP A 34 14.90 -2.11 11.33
N SER A 35 15.56 -2.23 10.20
CA SER A 35 16.13 -3.47 9.71
C SER A 35 17.29 -3.92 10.61
N GLU A 36 17.13 -5.05 11.30
CA GLU A 36 18.23 -5.85 11.87
C GLU A 36 17.88 -7.34 11.79
N PRO A 37 18.85 -8.24 11.66
CA PRO A 37 20.30 -8.10 11.62
C PRO A 37 20.96 -8.68 10.35
N LYS A 38 22.12 -8.11 10.02
CA LYS A 38 23.07 -8.58 9.04
C LYS A 38 23.60 -9.96 9.42
N ALA A 39 23.08 -11.01 8.81
CA ALA A 39 23.68 -12.33 8.90
C ALA A 39 24.97 -12.35 8.08
N THR A 40 26.10 -12.33 8.77
CA THR A 40 27.40 -12.50 8.15
C THR A 40 27.58 -13.99 7.83
N PHE A 41 27.40 -14.36 6.57
CA PHE A 41 27.79 -15.67 6.09
C PHE A 41 29.28 -15.65 5.77
N THR A 42 30.06 -16.29 6.62
CA THR A 42 31.47 -16.58 6.33
C THR A 42 31.51 -17.81 5.43
N SER A 43 31.75 -17.63 4.14
CA SER A 43 32.03 -18.74 3.25
C SER A 43 33.50 -19.12 3.39
N SER A 44 33.79 -20.25 3.99
CA SER A 44 35.09 -20.92 3.87
C SER A 44 35.18 -21.52 2.49
N GLY A 45 36.27 -21.23 1.79
CA GLY A 45 36.50 -21.60 0.41
C GLY A 45 36.67 -23.08 0.14
N SER A 46 36.36 -23.48 -1.09
CA SER A 46 37.08 -24.53 -1.79
C SER A 46 37.21 -24.13 -3.25
N GLU A 47 38.47 -24.20 -3.70
CA GLU A 47 38.92 -23.94 -5.06
C GLU A 47 38.37 -24.95 -6.07
N GLY A 48 38.15 -24.50 -7.30
CA GLY A 48 38.47 -25.24 -8.50
C GLY A 48 37.32 -25.86 -9.29
N ALA A 49 36.80 -25.12 -10.29
CA ALA A 49 36.53 -25.67 -11.64
C ALA A 49 36.19 -24.52 -12.62
N PRO A 50 36.52 -24.65 -13.93
CA PRO A 50 36.54 -23.52 -14.86
C PRO A 50 35.15 -23.12 -15.36
N ALA A 51 35.03 -21.84 -15.64
CA ALA A 51 33.83 -21.13 -16.10
C ALA A 51 33.33 -21.61 -17.47
N ALA A 52 32.00 -21.83 -17.57
CA ALA A 52 31.28 -21.79 -18.83
C ALA A 52 30.66 -20.37 -19.00
N PRO A 53 30.68 -19.79 -20.22
CA PRO A 53 30.18 -18.44 -20.44
C PRO A 53 28.67 -18.43 -20.62
N GLY A 54 28.01 -17.49 -19.93
CA GLY A 54 26.72 -16.97 -20.36
C GLY A 54 25.48 -17.47 -19.60
N SER A 55 25.32 -17.06 -18.38
CA SER A 55 23.98 -16.85 -17.82
C SER A 55 24.09 -15.63 -16.91
N ALA A 56 23.65 -14.49 -17.43
CA ALA A 56 23.41 -13.35 -16.58
C ALA A 56 22.32 -13.73 -15.58
N VAL A 57 22.76 -14.12 -14.38
CA VAL A 57 21.84 -14.26 -13.24
C VAL A 57 21.32 -12.85 -13.00
N ARG A 58 20.09 -12.60 -13.45
CA ARG A 58 19.35 -11.43 -13.01
C ARG A 58 19.34 -11.51 -11.48
N SER A 59 20.13 -10.67 -10.86
CA SER A 59 20.06 -10.43 -9.43
C SER A 59 18.60 -10.03 -9.16
N LEU A 60 17.85 -10.97 -8.58
CA LEU A 60 16.58 -10.61 -7.96
C LEU A 60 16.97 -9.69 -6.83
N ALA A 61 16.83 -8.38 -7.06
CA ALA A 61 16.95 -7.40 -6.01
C ALA A 61 16.07 -7.89 -4.86
N SER A 62 16.70 -8.21 -3.74
CA SER A 62 15.97 -8.51 -2.51
C SER A 62 14.97 -7.38 -2.30
N PRO A 63 13.71 -7.66 -1.91
CA PRO A 63 12.79 -6.58 -1.61
C PRO A 63 13.46 -5.72 -0.54
N THR A 64 13.76 -4.50 -0.90
CA THR A 64 14.17 -3.46 0.04
C THR A 64 13.12 -3.49 1.14
N SER A 65 13.53 -3.62 2.40
CA SER A 65 12.67 -3.61 3.57
C SER A 65 11.69 -2.43 3.45
N GLY A 66 10.46 -2.72 3.01
CA GLY A 66 9.48 -1.71 2.71
C GLY A 66 8.97 -1.09 4.02
N GLU A 67 8.77 0.20 4.00
CA GLU A 67 8.08 0.92 5.07
C GLU A 67 6.72 0.26 5.33
N LEU A 68 6.40 -0.05 6.59
CA LEU A 68 5.09 -0.56 7.00
C LEU A 68 4.28 0.55 7.64
N ILE A 69 3.13 0.86 7.06
CA ILE A 69 2.18 1.84 7.58
C ILE A 69 0.90 1.10 7.95
N VAL A 70 0.40 1.33 9.15
CA VAL A 70 -0.86 0.75 9.63
C VAL A 70 -1.91 1.84 9.70
N VAL A 71 -3.05 1.62 9.03
CA VAL A 71 -4.21 2.51 9.02
C VAL A 71 -5.32 1.86 9.83
N LYS A 72 -5.75 2.53 10.89
CA LYS A 72 -6.84 2.08 11.76
C LYS A 72 -8.15 2.75 11.39
N ASP A 73 -9.25 2.19 11.88
CA ASP A 73 -10.58 2.79 11.72
C ASP A 73 -10.59 4.26 12.21
N GLY A 74 -11.14 5.14 11.37
CA GLY A 74 -11.13 6.60 11.60
C GLY A 74 -9.86 7.32 11.12
N GLU A 75 -8.84 6.61 10.63
CA GLU A 75 -7.67 7.20 9.96
C GLU A 75 -7.86 7.20 8.44
N SER A 76 -7.07 7.99 7.71
CA SER A 76 -7.16 8.09 6.25
C SER A 76 -6.15 7.20 5.55
N ILE A 77 -6.65 6.33 4.67
CA ILE A 77 -5.82 5.51 3.77
C ILE A 77 -5.08 6.42 2.78
N GLN A 78 -5.77 7.44 2.23
CA GLN A 78 -5.14 8.39 1.29
C GLN A 78 -3.98 9.14 1.95
N ALA A 79 -4.12 9.55 3.20
CA ALA A 79 -3.02 10.19 3.92
C ALA A 79 -1.83 9.25 4.11
N ALA A 80 -2.08 7.96 4.38
CA ALA A 80 -1.04 6.95 4.47
C ALA A 80 -0.32 6.74 3.13
N VAL A 81 -1.07 6.66 2.01
CA VAL A 81 -0.48 6.57 0.66
C VAL A 81 0.38 7.80 0.35
N MET A 82 -0.08 9.00 0.71
CA MET A 82 0.69 10.24 0.49
C MET A 82 1.99 10.27 1.31
N ALA A 83 1.98 9.75 2.52
CA ALA A 83 3.16 9.68 3.40
C ALA A 83 4.13 8.55 3.02
N ALA A 84 3.64 7.50 2.36
CA ALA A 84 4.41 6.31 2.02
C ALA A 84 5.56 6.59 1.04
N SER A 85 6.67 5.88 1.21
CA SER A 85 7.73 5.80 0.21
C SER A 85 7.40 4.72 -0.84
N PRO A 86 7.92 4.80 -2.07
CA PRO A 86 7.81 3.69 -3.03
C PRO A 86 8.27 2.36 -2.41
N GLY A 87 7.51 1.30 -2.63
CA GLY A 87 7.75 -0.01 -2.03
C GLY A 87 7.12 -0.21 -0.64
N ALA A 88 6.42 0.78 -0.11
CA ALA A 88 5.76 0.66 1.18
C ALA A 88 4.58 -0.32 1.18
N VAL A 89 4.35 -0.94 2.32
CA VAL A 89 3.18 -1.76 2.61
C VAL A 89 2.24 -0.99 3.53
N ILE A 90 1.00 -0.77 3.08
CA ILE A 90 -0.04 -0.09 3.83
C ILE A 90 -1.05 -1.15 4.28
N LYS A 91 -1.07 -1.45 5.57
CA LYS A 91 -2.03 -2.37 6.19
C LYS A 91 -3.24 -1.61 6.67
N VAL A 92 -4.40 -1.92 6.10
CA VAL A 92 -5.67 -1.30 6.46
C VAL A 92 -6.42 -2.22 7.41
N MET A 93 -6.66 -1.76 8.62
CA MET A 93 -7.39 -2.53 9.64
C MET A 93 -8.89 -2.54 9.34
N PRO A 94 -9.66 -3.52 9.87
CA PRO A 94 -11.11 -3.50 9.76
C PRO A 94 -11.71 -2.17 10.24
N GLY A 95 -12.59 -1.59 9.44
CA GLY A 95 -13.22 -0.30 9.65
C GLY A 95 -13.98 0.13 8.40
N THR A 96 -14.58 1.32 8.44
CA THR A 96 -15.28 1.91 7.28
C THR A 96 -14.59 3.20 6.85
N TYR A 97 -14.06 3.19 5.64
CA TYR A 97 -13.28 4.27 5.05
C TYR A 97 -14.06 4.93 3.92
N LYS A 98 -14.46 6.18 4.14
CA LYS A 98 -15.31 6.93 3.21
C LYS A 98 -14.46 7.87 2.36
N GLU A 99 -13.61 7.32 1.52
CA GLU A 99 -12.65 8.08 0.72
C GLU A 99 -12.38 7.44 -0.63
N THR A 100 -11.74 8.18 -1.53
CA THR A 100 -11.10 7.69 -2.74
C THR A 100 -9.60 7.62 -2.47
N VAL A 101 -8.97 6.51 -2.84
CA VAL A 101 -7.54 6.28 -2.65
C VAL A 101 -6.84 6.35 -4.00
N TYR A 102 -5.89 7.28 -4.16
CA TYR A 102 -5.07 7.39 -5.36
C TYR A 102 -3.62 7.00 -5.09
N ILE A 103 -3.12 6.01 -5.82
CA ILE A 103 -1.77 5.44 -5.68
C ILE A 103 -0.96 5.79 -6.93
N ASP A 104 -0.14 6.84 -6.83
CA ASP A 104 0.75 7.32 -7.89
C ASP A 104 2.20 6.83 -7.76
N LYS A 105 2.53 6.19 -6.64
CA LYS A 105 3.87 5.70 -6.34
C LYS A 105 4.05 4.24 -6.72
N ASP A 106 5.27 3.89 -7.13
CA ASP A 106 5.61 2.53 -7.54
C ASP A 106 5.70 1.55 -6.36
N ASN A 107 5.33 0.30 -6.62
CA ASN A 107 5.46 -0.83 -5.71
C ASN A 107 4.73 -0.67 -4.36
N ILE A 108 3.70 0.15 -4.30
CA ILE A 108 2.84 0.26 -3.12
C ILE A 108 1.96 -0.99 -3.00
N THR A 109 1.93 -1.55 -1.80
CA THR A 109 0.98 -2.61 -1.44
C THR A 109 -0.07 -2.04 -0.50
N LEU A 110 -1.32 -1.92 -0.98
CA LEU A 110 -2.50 -1.62 -0.18
C LEU A 110 -3.18 -2.94 0.19
N SER A 111 -3.06 -3.34 1.45
CA SER A 111 -3.47 -4.67 1.93
C SER A 111 -4.41 -4.56 3.12
N GLY A 112 -5.65 -4.99 2.93
CA GLY A 112 -6.61 -5.13 4.01
C GLY A 112 -6.22 -6.24 4.99
N VAL A 113 -6.42 -5.99 6.27
CA VAL A 113 -6.34 -7.00 7.32
C VAL A 113 -7.73 -7.56 7.57
N ILE A 114 -7.87 -8.87 7.51
CA ILE A 114 -9.14 -9.53 7.78
C ILE A 114 -9.09 -10.08 9.20
N GLU A 115 -9.94 -9.58 10.08
CA GLU A 115 -10.04 -10.04 11.45
C GLU A 115 -11.42 -10.60 11.74
N GLN A 116 -11.50 -11.84 12.16
CA GLN A 116 -12.76 -12.52 12.45
C GLN A 116 -13.79 -12.43 11.31
N GLY A 117 -13.31 -12.49 10.06
CA GLY A 117 -14.16 -12.36 8.86
C GLY A 117 -14.56 -10.92 8.52
N LYS A 118 -14.11 -9.93 9.25
CA LYS A 118 -14.35 -8.51 8.97
C LYS A 118 -13.25 -7.94 8.08
N TYR A 119 -13.66 -7.34 6.99
CA TYR A 119 -12.80 -6.65 6.04
C TYR A 119 -12.73 -5.14 6.36
N PRO A 120 -11.67 -4.44 5.97
CA PRO A 120 -11.76 -3.00 5.80
C PRO A 120 -12.69 -2.68 4.62
N VAL A 121 -13.65 -1.80 4.85
CA VAL A 121 -14.68 -1.40 3.89
C VAL A 121 -14.36 -0.04 3.31
N LEU A 122 -14.15 0.04 2.01
CA LEU A 122 -14.15 1.29 1.25
C LEU A 122 -15.59 1.59 0.84
N GLU A 123 -16.16 2.67 1.37
CA GLU A 123 -17.56 3.05 1.25
C GLU A 123 -17.71 4.34 0.43
N GLY A 124 -18.32 4.24 -0.76
CA GLY A 124 -18.52 5.37 -1.67
C GLY A 124 -19.72 6.24 -1.34
N GLU A 125 -20.65 5.77 -0.52
CA GLU A 125 -21.91 6.44 -0.14
C GLU A 125 -22.79 6.84 -1.34
N GLY A 126 -22.57 6.25 -2.52
CA GLY A 126 -23.22 6.68 -3.75
C GLY A 126 -22.83 8.12 -4.18
N LEU A 127 -21.77 8.68 -3.63
CA LEU A 127 -21.31 10.05 -3.87
C LEU A 127 -19.97 10.11 -4.59
N ARG A 128 -19.04 9.21 -4.23
CA ARG A 128 -17.67 9.15 -4.80
C ARG A 128 -17.65 8.37 -6.09
N ASN A 129 -16.79 8.75 -7.03
CA ASN A 129 -16.67 8.06 -8.30
C ASN A 129 -15.97 6.71 -8.12
N ASP A 130 -14.70 6.70 -7.82
CA ASP A 130 -13.87 5.49 -7.80
C ASP A 130 -13.32 5.26 -6.39
N ALA A 131 -13.16 3.99 -6.00
CA ALA A 131 -12.63 3.67 -4.69
C ALA A 131 -11.11 3.72 -4.67
N VAL A 132 -10.46 2.95 -5.56
CA VAL A 132 -9.01 2.92 -5.69
C VAL A 132 -8.64 3.26 -7.12
N LEU A 133 -7.83 4.29 -7.29
CA LEU A 133 -7.19 4.67 -8.54
C LEU A 133 -5.69 4.41 -8.42
N TYR A 134 -5.06 3.85 -9.45
CA TYR A 134 -3.60 3.71 -9.46
C TYR A 134 -3.00 4.10 -10.81
N SER A 135 -1.79 4.69 -10.74
CA SER A 135 -0.94 4.99 -11.89
C SER A 135 0.51 4.54 -11.68
N GLY A 136 0.90 4.15 -10.46
CA GLY A 136 2.20 3.58 -10.16
C GLY A 136 2.38 2.18 -10.73
N ASN A 137 3.63 1.79 -11.01
CA ASN A 137 3.98 0.44 -11.40
C ASN A 137 4.07 -0.50 -10.19
N GLY A 138 3.79 -1.78 -10.38
CA GLY A 138 3.93 -2.79 -9.33
C GLY A 138 2.96 -2.63 -8.15
N VAL A 139 1.89 -1.88 -8.32
CA VAL A 139 0.88 -1.66 -7.28
C VAL A 139 0.14 -2.96 -6.97
N THR A 140 -0.02 -3.26 -5.68
CA THR A 140 -0.84 -4.37 -5.21
C THR A 140 -2.03 -3.84 -4.42
N VAL A 141 -3.25 -4.30 -4.75
CA VAL A 141 -4.49 -4.00 -4.00
C VAL A 141 -5.15 -5.32 -3.62
N GLU A 142 -5.28 -5.57 -2.31
CA GLU A 142 -5.78 -6.86 -1.84
C GLU A 142 -6.61 -6.78 -0.54
N ASN A 143 -7.50 -7.77 -0.38
CA ASN A 143 -8.24 -8.03 0.86
C ASN A 143 -9.14 -6.86 1.31
N LEU A 144 -9.73 -6.11 0.38
CA LEU A 144 -10.65 -5.00 0.64
C LEU A 144 -12.09 -5.41 0.31
N TYR A 145 -13.04 -4.83 1.02
CA TYR A 145 -14.45 -4.81 0.64
C TYR A 145 -14.78 -3.42 0.11
N ILE A 146 -15.23 -3.31 -1.13
CA ILE A 146 -15.43 -2.04 -1.85
C ILE A 146 -16.88 -1.96 -2.29
N THR A 147 -17.58 -0.88 -1.93
CA THR A 147 -19.01 -0.77 -2.22
C THR A 147 -19.50 0.67 -2.37
N HIS A 148 -20.65 0.82 -3.05
CA HIS A 148 -21.41 2.05 -3.25
C HIS A 148 -20.64 3.20 -3.91
N TYR A 149 -19.73 2.89 -4.83
CA TYR A 149 -19.07 3.89 -5.67
C TYR A 149 -19.84 4.10 -6.98
N LYS A 150 -19.96 5.36 -7.44
CA LYS A 150 -20.67 5.70 -8.70
C LYS A 150 -19.96 5.22 -9.95
N GLY A 151 -18.65 5.15 -9.91
CA GLY A 151 -17.79 4.71 -11.00
C GLY A 151 -17.28 3.29 -10.73
N ASN A 152 -15.98 3.17 -10.50
CA ASN A 152 -15.30 1.89 -10.44
C ASN A 152 -14.87 1.52 -9.00
N GLY A 153 -14.74 0.23 -8.73
CA GLY A 153 -14.12 -0.24 -7.51
C GLY A 153 -12.61 -0.02 -7.54
N VAL A 154 -11.92 -0.66 -8.47
CA VAL A 154 -10.47 -0.45 -8.69
C VAL A 154 -10.25 -0.07 -10.14
N MET A 155 -9.61 1.06 -10.39
CA MET A 155 -9.33 1.57 -11.73
C MET A 155 -7.84 1.84 -11.92
N GLY A 156 -7.23 1.22 -12.93
CA GLY A 156 -5.91 1.56 -13.42
C GLY A 156 -6.00 2.73 -14.40
N GLN A 157 -5.23 3.79 -14.18
CA GLN A 157 -5.09 4.89 -15.13
C GLN A 157 -3.81 4.77 -15.94
N ALA A 158 -2.80 4.12 -15.38
CA ALA A 158 -1.52 3.75 -15.96
C ALA A 158 -0.87 2.68 -15.07
N GLY A 159 0.39 2.37 -15.31
CA GLY A 159 1.16 1.45 -14.47
C GLY A 159 1.11 0.00 -14.94
N ASN A 160 2.27 -0.66 -14.87
CA ASN A 160 2.47 -2.05 -15.26
C ASN A 160 2.70 -2.93 -14.04
N ASN A 161 2.60 -4.26 -14.22
CA ASN A 161 2.90 -5.25 -13.20
C ASN A 161 2.08 -5.10 -11.91
N PHE A 162 0.85 -4.63 -12.01
CA PHE A 162 -0.07 -4.53 -10.89
C PHE A 162 -0.63 -5.90 -10.47
N ILE A 163 -1.05 -6.02 -9.22
CA ILE A 163 -1.74 -7.20 -8.67
C ILE A 163 -3.01 -6.75 -7.96
N ILE A 164 -4.16 -7.22 -8.42
CA ILE A 164 -5.45 -6.98 -7.76
C ILE A 164 -6.02 -8.34 -7.41
N ARG A 165 -6.11 -8.65 -6.12
CA ARG A 165 -6.53 -9.99 -5.67
C ARG A 165 -7.32 -9.96 -4.37
N ASN A 166 -8.16 -10.98 -4.17
CA ASN A 166 -8.88 -11.22 -2.92
C ASN A 166 -9.75 -10.04 -2.46
N ASN A 167 -10.18 -9.18 -3.37
CA ASN A 167 -11.09 -8.08 -3.08
C ASN A 167 -12.53 -8.53 -3.30
N ILE A 168 -13.44 -8.01 -2.50
CA ILE A 168 -14.89 -8.11 -2.72
C ILE A 168 -15.33 -6.74 -3.23
N VAL A 169 -15.85 -6.70 -4.46
CA VAL A 169 -16.31 -5.44 -5.07
C VAL A 169 -17.77 -5.62 -5.45
N VAL A 170 -18.65 -4.82 -4.87
CA VAL A 170 -20.10 -4.88 -5.09
C VAL A 170 -20.67 -3.47 -5.20
N ASP A 171 -21.84 -3.36 -5.85
CA ASP A 171 -22.60 -2.11 -5.97
C ASP A 171 -21.76 -0.92 -6.47
N THR A 172 -21.00 -1.14 -7.53
CA THR A 172 -20.29 -0.09 -8.27
C THR A 172 -21.07 0.28 -9.53
N GLY A 173 -21.09 1.57 -9.85
CA GLY A 173 -21.95 2.09 -10.92
C GLY A 173 -21.46 1.80 -12.33
N VAL A 174 -20.16 1.49 -12.52
CA VAL A 174 -19.59 1.21 -13.85
C VAL A 174 -18.88 -0.14 -13.85
N TYR A 175 -17.67 -0.25 -13.33
CA TYR A 175 -16.92 -1.51 -13.27
C TYR A 175 -16.47 -1.84 -11.86
N GLY A 176 -16.50 -3.12 -11.50
CA GLY A 176 -15.87 -3.58 -10.26
C GLY A 176 -14.36 -3.37 -10.30
N ILE A 177 -13.71 -3.89 -11.33
CA ILE A 177 -12.26 -3.75 -11.55
C ILE A 177 -12.04 -3.44 -13.02
N PHE A 178 -11.35 -2.33 -13.30
CA PHE A 178 -11.02 -1.86 -14.63
C PHE A 178 -9.54 -1.48 -14.74
N PRO A 179 -8.65 -2.44 -15.05
CA PRO A 179 -7.26 -2.14 -15.33
C PRO A 179 -7.17 -1.54 -16.73
N GLN A 180 -7.01 -0.24 -16.82
CA GLN A 180 -6.77 0.43 -18.09
C GLN A 180 -5.33 0.16 -18.53
N LEU A 181 -5.13 0.03 -19.83
CA LEU A 181 -3.87 -0.33 -20.46
C LEU A 181 -2.68 0.48 -19.93
N GLY A 182 -1.71 -0.22 -19.38
CA GLY A 182 -0.35 0.26 -19.16
C GLY A 182 0.54 -0.20 -20.30
#